data_e9499cc302d46418d923dcea3d6364e7
#
_entry.id   e9499cc302d46418d923dcea3d6364e7
#
_cell.length_a   1.000
_cell.length_b   1.000
_cell.length_c   1.000
_cell.angle_alpha   90.00
_cell.angle_beta   90.00
_cell.angle_gamma   90.00
#
_symmetry.space_group_name_H-M   'P 1'
#
loop_
_entity.id
_entity.type
_entity.pdbx_description
1 polymer ?
#
loop_
_entity_poly.entity_id
_entity_poly.type
_entity_poly.pdbx_seq_one_letter_code
_entity_poly.pdbx_strand_id
1 'polypeptide(L)'
;MKVNGRPYRAIWVDEDRHGVDVIDQRWLPHEFRVVTLRSVEDAARAIREMWVRGAPLIGVAAAYGVALAMREDAGDAALDAAWERLHATRPTAINLRWALDEMRNRLRPLAPRARAAAAYARAGEIADEDVALNRAIGLAGLEIIRRLAAGKKPGEPVNILTHCNAGWLATVDYGTATAPIYLAIDEGLAVHVYVDETRPRNQGAHLTAWEMGNHGVPHTLVVDNAGGHLMQRGLVDMVLVGTDRTTASGDVCNKIGTYLKALAARDNGVPFYVALPSPTIDWTVRDGVKEIPIEERGGDEVAFVQGLGADGAIARVRVSPAESPVANPAFDVTPARLVTGLITERGVAAASPEGLRALFPERG
;
A
#
# COMPACT_ATOMS: atom_id res chain seq x y z
N MET A 1 -0.08 -13.58 -5.21
CA MET A 1 -0.37 -14.26 -3.90
C MET A 1 -1.53 -15.25 -4.05
N LYS A 2 -2.03 -15.87 -2.99
CA LYS A 2 -3.07 -16.91 -3.10
C LYS A 2 -4.33 -16.51 -2.35
N VAL A 3 -5.50 -16.87 -2.90
CA VAL A 3 -6.81 -16.81 -2.25
C VAL A 3 -7.43 -18.19 -2.34
N ASN A 4 -7.69 -18.83 -1.21
CA ASN A 4 -8.18 -20.22 -1.17
C ASN A 4 -7.33 -21.19 -2.05
N GLY A 5 -6.00 -21.03 -2.01
CA GLY A 5 -5.05 -21.87 -2.75
C GLY A 5 -4.87 -21.50 -4.23
N ARG A 6 -5.67 -20.59 -4.79
CA ARG A 6 -5.54 -20.11 -6.19
C ARG A 6 -4.68 -18.85 -6.26
N PRO A 7 -3.78 -18.72 -7.28
CA PRO A 7 -2.99 -17.51 -7.45
C PRO A 7 -3.88 -16.36 -7.95
N TYR A 8 -3.63 -15.17 -7.39
CA TYR A 8 -4.26 -13.92 -7.79
C TYR A 8 -3.25 -12.78 -7.80
N ARG A 9 -3.50 -11.79 -8.67
CA ARG A 9 -3.00 -10.42 -8.58
C ARG A 9 -4.13 -9.52 -8.09
N ALA A 10 -3.83 -8.34 -7.57
CA ALA A 10 -4.87 -7.40 -7.15
C ALA A 10 -5.58 -6.74 -8.35
N ILE A 11 -4.93 -6.72 -9.51
CA ILE A 11 -5.42 -6.17 -10.78
C ILE A 11 -4.82 -6.94 -11.96
N TRP A 12 -5.62 -7.22 -13.01
CA TRP A 12 -5.17 -7.86 -14.24
C TRP A 12 -6.13 -7.54 -15.41
N VAL A 13 -5.68 -7.75 -16.65
CA VAL A 13 -6.54 -7.66 -17.84
C VAL A 13 -7.43 -8.89 -17.88
N ASP A 14 -8.74 -8.72 -18.16
CA ASP A 14 -9.68 -9.83 -18.27
C ASP A 14 -9.34 -10.79 -19.44
N GLU A 15 -9.89 -12.00 -19.43
CA GLU A 15 -9.59 -13.03 -20.43
C GLU A 15 -9.94 -12.57 -21.86
N ASP A 16 -11.01 -11.82 -22.03
CA ASP A 16 -11.47 -11.29 -23.32
C ASP A 16 -10.67 -10.05 -23.76
N ARG A 17 -9.76 -9.53 -22.92
CA ARG A 17 -8.97 -8.32 -23.13
C ARG A 17 -9.82 -7.07 -23.41
N HIS A 18 -11.05 -7.04 -22.89
CA HIS A 18 -11.99 -5.93 -23.02
C HIS A 18 -12.16 -5.11 -21.76
N GLY A 19 -11.65 -5.58 -20.64
CA GLY A 19 -11.70 -4.92 -19.35
C GLY A 19 -10.47 -5.18 -18.52
N VAL A 20 -10.54 -4.67 -17.31
CA VAL A 20 -9.51 -4.83 -16.28
C VAL A 20 -10.18 -5.32 -15.01
N ASP A 21 -9.84 -6.50 -14.58
CA ASP A 21 -10.37 -7.09 -13.37
C ASP A 21 -9.62 -6.58 -12.14
N VAL A 22 -10.34 -6.28 -11.09
CA VAL A 22 -9.83 -5.87 -9.79
C VAL A 22 -10.53 -6.61 -8.67
N ILE A 23 -9.82 -6.84 -7.58
CA ILE A 23 -10.43 -7.30 -6.34
C ILE A 23 -11.09 -6.09 -5.66
N ASP A 24 -12.43 -6.12 -5.49
CA ASP A 24 -13.14 -5.07 -4.76
C ASP A 24 -12.93 -5.21 -3.26
N GLN A 25 -11.96 -4.49 -2.73
CA GLN A 25 -11.50 -4.58 -1.34
C GLN A 25 -12.50 -4.06 -0.31
N ARG A 26 -13.58 -3.40 -0.74
CA ARG A 26 -14.63 -2.89 0.16
C ARG A 26 -15.41 -4.00 0.84
N TRP A 27 -15.44 -5.20 0.24
CA TRP A 27 -16.18 -6.35 0.73
C TRP A 27 -15.37 -7.27 1.61
N LEU A 28 -14.03 -7.14 1.57
CA LEU A 28 -13.15 -7.91 2.44
C LEU A 28 -13.28 -7.46 3.92
N PRO A 29 -13.11 -8.37 4.86
CA PRO A 29 -12.74 -9.79 4.75
C PRO A 29 -13.94 -10.72 4.49
N HIS A 30 -15.17 -10.17 4.44
CA HIS A 30 -16.42 -10.94 4.51
C HIS A 30 -16.78 -11.60 3.17
N GLU A 31 -16.50 -10.91 2.06
CA GLU A 31 -16.75 -11.40 0.71
C GLU A 31 -15.59 -11.11 -0.22
N PHE A 32 -15.17 -12.11 -0.99
CA PHE A 32 -14.19 -11.95 -2.06
C PHE A 32 -14.92 -11.71 -3.37
N ARG A 33 -14.79 -10.51 -3.91
CA ARG A 33 -15.43 -10.09 -5.17
C ARG A 33 -14.42 -9.59 -6.17
N VAL A 34 -14.54 -10.07 -7.42
CA VAL A 34 -13.82 -9.53 -8.57
C VAL A 34 -14.79 -8.70 -9.40
N VAL A 35 -14.37 -7.51 -9.81
CA VAL A 35 -15.15 -6.57 -10.62
C VAL A 35 -14.35 -6.16 -11.84
N THR A 36 -14.99 -6.17 -13.01
CA THR A 36 -14.37 -5.75 -14.27
C THR A 36 -14.59 -4.26 -14.53
N LEU A 37 -13.51 -3.50 -14.63
CA LEU A 37 -13.53 -2.10 -15.08
C LEU A 37 -13.56 -2.06 -16.61
N ARG A 38 -14.51 -1.32 -17.20
CA ARG A 38 -14.70 -1.29 -18.65
C ARG A 38 -14.46 0.09 -19.26
N SER A 39 -14.38 1.13 -18.43
CA SER A 39 -14.19 2.52 -18.84
C SER A 39 -13.22 3.26 -17.92
N VAL A 40 -12.74 4.42 -18.36
CA VAL A 40 -11.95 5.33 -17.51
C VAL A 40 -12.75 5.78 -16.28
N GLU A 41 -14.07 5.90 -16.37
CA GLU A 41 -14.92 6.27 -15.25
C GLU A 41 -15.01 5.15 -14.20
N ASP A 42 -15.04 3.89 -14.64
CA ASP A 42 -14.98 2.75 -13.71
C ASP A 42 -13.66 2.74 -12.95
N ALA A 43 -12.53 2.99 -13.63
CA ALA A 43 -11.22 3.10 -13.01
C ALA A 43 -11.16 4.28 -12.01
N ALA A 44 -11.68 5.45 -12.41
CA ALA A 44 -11.76 6.61 -11.52
C ALA A 44 -12.64 6.34 -10.29
N ARG A 45 -13.77 5.66 -10.46
CA ARG A 45 -14.64 5.24 -9.36
C ARG A 45 -13.95 4.24 -8.44
N ALA A 46 -13.29 3.23 -9.02
CA ALA A 46 -12.58 2.20 -8.25
C ALA A 46 -11.51 2.82 -7.33
N ILE A 47 -10.80 3.84 -7.80
CA ILE A 47 -9.80 4.57 -6.99
C ILE A 47 -10.49 5.46 -5.95
N ARG A 48 -11.50 6.25 -6.34
CA ARG A 48 -12.19 7.22 -5.47
C ARG A 48 -12.91 6.53 -4.32
N GLU A 49 -13.65 5.45 -4.64
CA GLU A 49 -14.43 4.68 -3.67
C GLU A 49 -13.62 3.58 -2.97
N MET A 50 -12.32 3.48 -3.27
CA MET A 50 -11.41 2.50 -2.70
C MET A 50 -11.81 1.03 -2.95
N TRP A 51 -12.27 0.69 -4.15
CA TRP A 51 -12.31 -0.71 -4.61
C TRP A 51 -10.89 -1.24 -4.69
N VAL A 52 -9.97 -0.39 -5.15
CA VAL A 52 -8.53 -0.55 -5.09
C VAL A 52 -7.92 0.59 -4.26
N ARG A 53 -6.89 0.30 -3.47
CA ARG A 53 -6.22 1.25 -2.59
C ARG A 53 -4.76 0.83 -2.36
N GLY A 54 -3.95 1.73 -1.79
CA GLY A 54 -2.50 1.58 -1.66
C GLY A 54 -1.78 2.32 -2.78
N ALA A 55 -0.67 2.99 -2.42
CA ALA A 55 0.01 3.89 -3.34
C ALA A 55 0.42 3.21 -4.66
N PRO A 56 1.06 2.02 -4.69
CA PRO A 56 1.41 1.36 -5.95
C PRO A 56 0.18 0.93 -6.75
N LEU A 57 -0.81 0.26 -6.13
CA LEU A 57 -1.96 -0.28 -6.85
C LEU A 57 -2.81 0.80 -7.52
N ILE A 58 -3.01 1.97 -6.88
CA ILE A 58 -3.77 3.05 -7.51
C ILE A 58 -3.02 3.64 -8.73
N GLY A 59 -1.69 3.60 -8.73
CA GLY A 59 -0.88 3.95 -9.90
C GLY A 59 -1.13 2.99 -11.07
N VAL A 60 -1.09 1.68 -10.82
CA VAL A 60 -1.37 0.66 -11.82
C VAL A 60 -2.82 0.75 -12.32
N ALA A 61 -3.79 0.95 -11.41
CA ALA A 61 -5.19 1.12 -11.78
C ALA A 61 -5.41 2.37 -12.66
N ALA A 62 -4.67 3.46 -12.40
CA ALA A 62 -4.71 4.65 -13.24
C ALA A 62 -4.09 4.39 -14.62
N ALA A 63 -2.97 3.67 -14.71
CA ALA A 63 -2.38 3.28 -15.98
C ALA A 63 -3.36 2.46 -16.85
N TYR A 64 -4.03 1.47 -16.27
CA TYR A 64 -5.09 0.74 -16.96
C TYR A 64 -6.31 1.62 -17.27
N GLY A 65 -6.66 2.59 -16.41
CA GLY A 65 -7.70 3.57 -16.70
C GLY A 65 -7.41 4.41 -17.94
N VAL A 66 -6.14 4.82 -18.15
CA VAL A 66 -5.70 5.46 -19.40
C VAL A 66 -5.81 4.50 -20.59
N ALA A 67 -5.46 3.22 -20.42
CA ALA A 67 -5.60 2.23 -21.49
C ALA A 67 -7.06 2.02 -21.91
N LEU A 68 -7.98 1.98 -20.93
CA LEU A 68 -9.44 1.92 -21.20
C LEU A 68 -9.91 3.16 -21.96
N ALA A 69 -9.45 4.37 -21.59
CA ALA A 69 -9.78 5.60 -22.32
C ALA A 69 -9.27 5.57 -23.77
N MET A 70 -8.02 5.15 -23.99
CA MET A 70 -7.42 5.09 -25.33
C MET A 70 -8.07 4.05 -26.23
N ARG A 71 -8.75 3.06 -25.69
CA ARG A 71 -9.55 2.11 -26.44
C ARG A 71 -10.85 2.77 -26.96
N GLU A 72 -11.45 3.67 -26.19
CA GLU A 72 -12.68 4.37 -26.56
C GLU A 72 -12.39 5.51 -27.56
N ASP A 73 -11.42 6.35 -27.22
CA ASP A 73 -10.94 7.46 -28.05
C ASP A 73 -9.44 7.66 -27.83
N ALA A 74 -8.65 7.49 -28.88
CA ALA A 74 -7.19 7.61 -28.84
C ALA A 74 -6.68 9.02 -29.20
N GLY A 75 -7.54 10.03 -29.26
CA GLY A 75 -7.19 11.42 -29.53
C GLY A 75 -6.39 12.08 -28.40
N ASP A 76 -5.70 13.20 -28.71
CA ASP A 76 -4.93 13.95 -27.71
C ASP A 76 -5.82 14.50 -26.59
N ALA A 77 -6.99 15.03 -26.95
CA ALA A 77 -7.94 15.56 -25.99
C ALA A 77 -8.47 14.49 -25.03
N ALA A 78 -8.70 13.27 -25.53
CA ALA A 78 -9.13 12.14 -24.70
C ALA A 78 -8.02 11.68 -23.75
N LEU A 79 -6.75 11.68 -24.18
CA LEU A 79 -5.60 11.37 -23.34
C LEU A 79 -5.46 12.37 -22.18
N ASP A 80 -5.59 13.68 -22.46
CA ASP A 80 -5.52 14.72 -21.43
C ASP A 80 -6.72 14.64 -20.47
N ALA A 81 -7.92 14.45 -20.99
CA ALA A 81 -9.12 14.28 -20.17
C ALA A 81 -9.05 13.05 -19.25
N ALA A 82 -8.48 11.94 -19.72
CA ALA A 82 -8.25 10.76 -18.90
C ALA A 82 -7.24 11.04 -17.79
N TRP A 83 -6.14 11.73 -18.10
CA TRP A 83 -5.15 12.15 -17.11
C TRP A 83 -5.79 13.00 -16.01
N GLU A 84 -6.51 14.07 -16.37
CA GLU A 84 -7.17 15.00 -15.44
C GLU A 84 -8.20 14.26 -14.56
N ARG A 85 -9.05 13.45 -15.16
CA ARG A 85 -10.09 12.69 -14.47
C ARG A 85 -9.53 11.74 -13.42
N LEU A 86 -8.52 10.97 -13.80
CA LEU A 86 -7.90 10.01 -12.88
C LEU A 86 -7.10 10.71 -11.79
N HIS A 87 -6.33 11.77 -12.13
CA HIS A 87 -5.58 12.57 -11.15
C HIS A 87 -6.49 13.21 -10.09
N ALA A 88 -7.67 13.71 -10.50
CA ALA A 88 -8.63 14.32 -9.59
C ALA A 88 -9.22 13.34 -8.54
N THR A 89 -9.06 12.02 -8.73
CA THR A 89 -9.54 11.02 -7.75
C THR A 89 -8.76 11.05 -6.44
N ARG A 90 -7.43 11.25 -6.49
CA ARG A 90 -6.52 11.33 -5.36
C ARG A 90 -5.34 12.27 -5.68
N PRO A 91 -5.52 13.61 -5.67
CA PRO A 91 -4.50 14.56 -6.15
C PRO A 91 -3.18 14.53 -5.36
N THR A 92 -3.22 14.05 -4.11
CA THR A 92 -2.03 13.96 -3.23
C THR A 92 -1.23 12.66 -3.43
N ALA A 93 -1.75 11.71 -4.21
CA ALA A 93 -1.13 10.38 -4.36
C ALA A 93 -0.01 10.43 -5.42
N ILE A 94 1.23 10.25 -4.96
CA ILE A 94 2.43 10.41 -5.80
C ILE A 94 2.53 9.30 -6.88
N ASN A 95 2.26 8.05 -6.53
CA ASN A 95 2.30 6.94 -7.47
C ASN A 95 1.24 7.05 -8.57
N LEU A 96 0.05 7.57 -8.24
CA LEU A 96 -0.99 7.84 -9.21
C LEU A 96 -0.51 8.86 -10.25
N ARG A 97 0.02 9.98 -9.79
CA ARG A 97 0.56 11.03 -10.68
C ARG A 97 1.71 10.49 -11.54
N TRP A 98 2.65 9.77 -10.92
CA TRP A 98 3.77 9.16 -11.64
C TRP A 98 3.29 8.25 -12.79
N ALA A 99 2.35 7.34 -12.52
CA ALA A 99 1.82 6.44 -13.53
C ALA A 99 1.10 7.18 -14.67
N LEU A 100 0.31 8.20 -14.33
CA LEU A 100 -0.37 9.03 -15.32
C LEU A 100 0.60 9.81 -16.21
N ASP A 101 1.66 10.39 -15.63
CA ASP A 101 2.69 11.12 -16.37
C ASP A 101 3.47 10.16 -17.28
N GLU A 102 3.83 8.97 -16.79
CA GLU A 102 4.48 7.91 -17.57
C GLU A 102 3.63 7.49 -18.78
N MET A 103 2.35 7.22 -18.56
CA MET A 103 1.42 6.86 -19.65
C MET A 103 1.29 7.99 -20.66
N ARG A 104 1.09 9.23 -20.22
CA ARG A 104 0.98 10.39 -21.10
C ARG A 104 2.25 10.60 -21.95
N ASN A 105 3.42 10.53 -21.32
CA ASN A 105 4.71 10.71 -21.98
C ASN A 105 4.96 9.60 -23.03
N ARG A 106 4.57 8.38 -22.73
CA ARG A 106 4.69 7.23 -23.64
C ARG A 106 3.76 7.32 -24.83
N LEU A 107 2.52 7.79 -24.63
CA LEU A 107 1.47 7.72 -25.65
C LEU A 107 1.41 8.96 -26.55
N ARG A 108 1.74 10.15 -26.01
CA ARG A 108 1.68 11.41 -26.74
C ARG A 108 2.41 11.42 -28.09
N PRO A 109 3.63 10.87 -28.20
CA PRO A 109 4.37 10.85 -29.48
C PRO A 109 3.79 9.88 -30.51
N LEU A 110 2.90 8.96 -30.11
CA LEU A 110 2.36 7.91 -30.98
C LEU A 110 1.19 8.41 -31.82
N ALA A 111 1.06 7.89 -33.04
CA ALA A 111 -0.14 8.09 -33.84
C ALA A 111 -1.38 7.52 -33.12
N PRO A 112 -2.56 8.16 -33.17
CA PRO A 112 -3.75 7.71 -32.41
C PRO A 112 -4.09 6.24 -32.61
N ARG A 113 -4.01 5.69 -33.81
CA ARG A 113 -4.28 4.27 -34.08
C ARG A 113 -3.40 3.28 -33.32
N ALA A 114 -2.23 3.70 -32.85
CA ALA A 114 -1.28 2.84 -32.11
C ALA A 114 -1.45 2.95 -30.59
N ARG A 115 -2.15 3.98 -30.10
CA ARG A 115 -2.17 4.32 -28.66
C ARG A 115 -2.88 3.29 -27.80
N ALA A 116 -4.00 2.74 -28.25
CA ALA A 116 -4.74 1.75 -27.45
C ALA A 116 -3.89 0.52 -27.14
N ALA A 117 -3.26 -0.08 -28.15
CA ALA A 117 -2.38 -1.23 -27.96
C ALA A 117 -1.14 -0.88 -27.10
N ALA A 118 -0.53 0.28 -27.36
CA ALA A 118 0.62 0.74 -26.60
C ALA A 118 0.27 1.05 -25.13
N ALA A 119 -0.94 1.56 -24.86
CA ALA A 119 -1.41 1.85 -23.52
C ALA A 119 -1.62 0.57 -22.70
N TYR A 120 -2.26 -0.45 -23.24
CA TYR A 120 -2.40 -1.74 -22.56
C TYR A 120 -1.04 -2.41 -22.33
N ALA A 121 -0.14 -2.35 -23.32
CA ALA A 121 1.21 -2.89 -23.18
C ALA A 121 1.96 -2.19 -22.02
N ARG A 122 1.96 -0.83 -22.01
CA ARG A 122 2.67 -0.09 -20.96
C ARG A 122 2.03 -0.25 -19.58
N ALA A 123 0.71 -0.30 -19.47
CA ALA A 123 0.03 -0.58 -18.21
C ALA A 123 0.38 -1.99 -17.67
N GLY A 124 0.48 -2.99 -18.57
CA GLY A 124 0.95 -4.32 -18.22
C GLY A 124 2.39 -4.34 -17.74
N GLU A 125 3.29 -3.62 -18.44
CA GLU A 125 4.68 -3.45 -18.01
C GLU A 125 4.78 -2.80 -16.62
N ILE A 126 4.01 -1.72 -16.36
CA ILE A 126 3.96 -1.08 -15.03
C ILE A 126 3.50 -2.06 -13.95
N ALA A 127 2.51 -2.91 -14.26
CA ALA A 127 2.05 -3.94 -13.33
C ALA A 127 3.13 -5.00 -13.05
N ASP A 128 3.86 -5.45 -14.07
CA ASP A 128 4.94 -6.43 -13.90
C ASP A 128 6.17 -5.81 -13.22
N GLU A 129 6.49 -4.55 -13.50
CA GLU A 129 7.51 -3.77 -12.79
C GLU A 129 7.16 -3.68 -11.29
N ASP A 130 5.90 -3.38 -10.94
CA ASP A 130 5.45 -3.33 -9.55
C ASP A 130 5.69 -4.66 -8.83
N VAL A 131 5.33 -5.79 -9.46
CA VAL A 131 5.58 -7.14 -8.90
C VAL A 131 7.07 -7.38 -8.67
N ALA A 132 7.92 -7.00 -9.64
CA ALA A 132 9.36 -7.18 -9.55
C ALA A 132 9.98 -6.32 -8.42
N LEU A 133 9.56 -5.04 -8.31
CA LEU A 133 9.99 -4.12 -7.26
C LEU A 133 9.60 -4.66 -5.87
N ASN A 134 8.35 -5.10 -5.71
CA ASN A 134 7.87 -5.61 -4.42
C ASN A 134 8.57 -6.92 -4.02
N ARG A 135 8.85 -7.80 -4.98
CA ARG A 135 9.66 -8.99 -4.70
C ARG A 135 11.08 -8.63 -4.26
N ALA A 136 11.72 -7.64 -4.88
CA ALA A 136 13.07 -7.19 -4.51
C ALA A 136 13.07 -6.54 -3.12
N ILE A 137 12.06 -5.73 -2.77
CA ILE A 137 11.84 -5.20 -1.41
C ILE A 137 11.71 -6.36 -0.42
N GLY A 138 10.95 -7.39 -0.79
CA GLY A 138 10.79 -8.61 0.00
C GLY A 138 12.13 -9.27 0.33
N LEU A 139 12.99 -9.44 -0.67
CA LEU A 139 14.33 -10.03 -0.49
C LEU A 139 15.23 -9.17 0.41
N ALA A 140 15.22 -7.84 0.22
CA ALA A 140 16.00 -6.93 1.06
C ALA A 140 15.55 -6.95 2.53
N GLY A 141 14.23 -6.97 2.77
CA GLY A 141 13.65 -7.05 4.12
C GLY A 141 13.81 -8.43 4.77
N LEU A 142 13.81 -9.50 3.98
CA LEU A 142 14.05 -10.87 4.44
C LEU A 142 15.40 -11.02 5.16
N GLU A 143 16.43 -10.33 4.68
CA GLU A 143 17.76 -10.34 5.34
C GLU A 143 17.71 -9.75 6.74
N ILE A 144 16.80 -8.81 7.01
CA ILE A 144 16.58 -8.25 8.35
C ILE A 144 15.92 -9.31 9.23
N ILE A 145 14.87 -9.97 8.73
CA ILE A 145 14.16 -11.04 9.46
C ILE A 145 15.10 -12.21 9.77
N ARG A 146 15.95 -12.64 8.82
CA ARG A 146 16.96 -13.69 9.03
C ARG A 146 17.94 -13.33 10.14
N ARG A 147 18.42 -12.08 10.20
CA ARG A 147 19.31 -11.62 11.27
C ARG A 147 18.63 -11.64 12.63
N LEU A 148 17.36 -11.23 12.72
CA LEU A 148 16.59 -11.31 13.95
C LEU A 148 16.34 -12.77 14.36
N ALA A 149 15.97 -13.63 13.42
CA ALA A 149 15.77 -15.07 13.66
C ALA A 149 17.03 -15.77 14.18
N ALA A 150 18.20 -15.40 13.68
CA ALA A 150 19.49 -15.95 14.15
C ALA A 150 19.78 -15.65 15.63
N GLY A 151 19.16 -14.59 16.18
CA GLY A 151 19.25 -14.24 17.62
C GLY A 151 18.21 -14.93 18.50
N LYS A 152 17.27 -15.70 17.92
CA LYS A 152 16.18 -16.38 18.64
C LYS A 152 16.56 -17.81 19.05
N LYS A 153 15.84 -18.33 20.03
CA LYS A 153 15.93 -19.77 20.37
C LYS A 153 15.27 -20.60 19.27
N PRO A 154 15.67 -21.87 19.09
CA PRO A 154 15.02 -22.76 18.13
C PRO A 154 13.48 -22.80 18.32
N GLY A 155 12.74 -22.48 17.24
CA GLY A 155 11.29 -22.43 17.23
C GLY A 155 10.64 -21.15 17.79
N GLU A 156 11.42 -20.23 18.34
CA GLU A 156 10.92 -18.92 18.78
C GLU A 156 10.72 -18.01 17.58
N PRO A 157 9.51 -17.42 17.38
CA PRO A 157 9.25 -16.61 16.21
C PRO A 157 9.89 -15.22 16.31
N VAL A 158 10.20 -14.65 15.13
CA VAL A 158 10.40 -13.21 15.00
C VAL A 158 9.03 -12.54 15.02
N ASN A 159 8.79 -11.70 16.02
CA ASN A 159 7.53 -11.01 16.23
C ASN A 159 7.56 -9.64 15.55
N ILE A 160 6.70 -9.44 14.58
CA ILE A 160 6.63 -8.22 13.75
C ILE A 160 5.31 -7.50 14.03
N LEU A 161 5.35 -6.21 14.38
CA LEU A 161 4.18 -5.36 14.43
C LEU A 161 4.04 -4.65 13.08
N THR A 162 2.84 -4.69 12.50
CA THR A 162 2.53 -3.93 11.28
C THR A 162 1.28 -3.08 11.45
N HIS A 163 1.16 -2.04 10.62
CA HIS A 163 0.06 -1.07 10.66
C HIS A 163 -0.47 -0.81 9.25
N CYS A 164 -1.77 -0.65 9.11
CA CYS A 164 -2.50 -0.49 7.86
C CYS A 164 -2.44 -1.77 6.98
N ASN A 165 -2.57 -1.60 5.69
CA ASN A 165 -2.31 -2.66 4.73
C ASN A 165 -1.27 -2.16 3.72
N ALA A 166 -0.09 -2.70 3.83
CA ALA A 166 1.01 -2.60 2.87
C ALA A 166 1.35 -3.98 2.31
N GLY A 167 0.32 -4.80 2.16
CA GLY A 167 0.34 -6.13 1.58
C GLY A 167 0.07 -6.13 0.08
N TRP A 168 -0.11 -7.34 -0.47
CA TRP A 168 -0.30 -7.50 -1.92
C TRP A 168 -1.60 -6.86 -2.43
N LEU A 169 -2.60 -6.65 -1.57
CA LEU A 169 -3.80 -5.86 -1.90
C LEU A 169 -3.52 -4.36 -2.04
N ALA A 170 -2.35 -3.87 -1.65
CA ALA A 170 -1.93 -2.48 -1.83
C ALA A 170 -1.03 -2.28 -3.07
N THR A 171 -0.65 -3.36 -3.72
CA THR A 171 0.24 -3.46 -4.87
C THR A 171 -0.39 -4.38 -5.91
N VAL A 172 0.33 -4.80 -6.93
CA VAL A 172 -0.15 -5.85 -7.85
C VAL A 172 0.02 -7.23 -7.23
N ASP A 173 1.18 -7.49 -6.60
CA ASP A 173 1.48 -8.73 -5.89
C ASP A 173 2.57 -8.50 -4.82
N TYR A 174 2.80 -9.45 -3.91
CA TYR A 174 3.74 -9.47 -2.79
C TYR A 174 3.45 -8.45 -1.68
N GLY A 175 3.10 -7.21 -2.01
CA GLY A 175 3.06 -6.10 -1.06
C GLY A 175 4.46 -5.52 -0.78
N THR A 176 4.52 -4.39 -0.09
CA THR A 176 5.78 -3.79 0.33
C THR A 176 6.25 -4.35 1.68
N ALA A 177 5.51 -4.05 2.75
CA ALA A 177 5.86 -4.50 4.11
C ALA A 177 5.59 -5.99 4.35
N THR A 178 4.62 -6.60 3.63
CA THR A 178 4.31 -8.02 3.80
C THR A 178 5.20 -8.94 2.97
N ALA A 179 5.82 -8.45 1.91
CA ALA A 179 6.69 -9.27 1.07
C ALA A 179 7.83 -9.96 1.84
N PRO A 180 8.59 -9.28 2.74
CA PRO A 180 9.59 -9.93 3.56
C PRO A 180 9.01 -11.03 4.46
N ILE A 181 7.78 -10.82 4.95
CA ILE A 181 7.09 -11.77 5.84
C ILE A 181 6.72 -13.04 5.06
N TYR A 182 6.13 -12.89 3.88
CA TYR A 182 5.77 -14.03 3.04
C TYR A 182 6.99 -14.84 2.63
N LEU A 183 8.06 -14.16 2.20
CA LEU A 183 9.30 -14.85 1.84
C LEU A 183 9.94 -15.56 3.04
N ALA A 184 9.85 -14.99 4.24
CA ALA A 184 10.34 -15.64 5.46
C ALA A 184 9.56 -16.93 5.78
N ILE A 185 8.23 -16.90 5.64
CA ILE A 185 7.37 -18.08 5.82
C ILE A 185 7.67 -19.13 4.74
N ASP A 186 7.82 -18.73 3.49
CA ASP A 186 8.15 -19.64 2.39
C ASP A 186 9.51 -20.33 2.58
N GLU A 187 10.46 -19.68 3.29
CA GLU A 187 11.74 -20.27 3.71
C GLU A 187 11.66 -21.11 4.99
N GLY A 188 10.50 -21.19 5.62
CA GLY A 188 10.30 -21.94 6.86
C GLY A 188 10.80 -21.24 8.12
N LEU A 189 11.06 -19.92 8.08
CA LEU A 189 11.40 -19.15 9.26
C LEU A 189 10.16 -19.00 10.16
N ALA A 190 10.35 -19.14 11.47
CA ALA A 190 9.30 -18.88 12.43
C ALA A 190 9.05 -17.36 12.54
N VAL A 191 7.89 -16.92 12.10
CA VAL A 191 7.45 -15.52 12.17
C VAL A 191 6.05 -15.47 12.75
N HIS A 192 5.78 -14.45 13.58
CA HIS A 192 4.45 -14.10 14.06
C HIS A 192 4.20 -12.62 13.85
N VAL A 193 2.99 -12.26 13.36
CA VAL A 193 2.67 -10.87 13.03
C VAL A 193 1.57 -10.34 13.95
N TYR A 194 1.84 -9.26 14.68
CA TYR A 194 0.81 -8.45 15.31
C TYR A 194 0.26 -7.50 14.24
N VAL A 195 -0.99 -7.71 13.88
CA VAL A 195 -1.70 -6.89 12.90
C VAL A 195 -2.57 -5.90 13.66
N ASP A 196 -2.23 -4.63 13.56
CA ASP A 196 -2.98 -3.55 14.14
C ASP A 196 -4.25 -3.27 13.29
N GLU A 197 -5.41 -3.10 13.92
CA GLU A 197 -6.71 -3.00 13.22
C GLU A 197 -6.79 -1.84 12.22
N THR A 198 -6.12 -0.73 12.53
CA THR A 198 -6.00 0.48 11.69
C THR A 198 -7.32 1.22 11.48
N ARG A 199 -7.83 1.83 12.57
CA ARG A 199 -8.95 2.77 12.45
C ARG A 199 -8.56 3.98 11.58
N PRO A 200 -9.54 4.65 10.89
CA PRO A 200 -10.99 4.38 10.93
C PRO A 200 -11.45 3.28 9.96
N ARG A 201 -10.72 2.97 8.88
CA ARG A 201 -11.18 2.04 7.82
C ARG A 201 -10.84 0.58 8.07
N ASN A 202 -10.14 0.26 9.14
CA ASN A 202 -9.78 -1.10 9.54
C ASN A 202 -8.99 -1.89 8.48
N GLN A 203 -8.06 -1.21 7.76
CA GLN A 203 -7.27 -1.88 6.71
C GLN A 203 -6.40 -3.02 7.28
N GLY A 204 -5.96 -2.92 8.53
CA GLY A 204 -5.27 -4.02 9.19
C GLY A 204 -6.21 -5.20 9.42
N ALA A 205 -7.35 -4.96 10.07
CA ALA A 205 -8.33 -6.00 10.37
C ALA A 205 -8.96 -6.61 9.12
N HIS A 206 -9.34 -5.77 8.16
CA HIS A 206 -10.08 -6.23 6.98
C HIS A 206 -9.19 -6.80 5.88
N LEU A 207 -7.98 -6.27 5.70
CA LEU A 207 -7.13 -6.63 4.59
C LEU A 207 -5.88 -7.38 5.03
N THR A 208 -5.06 -6.82 5.94
CA THR A 208 -3.80 -7.45 6.32
C THR A 208 -4.01 -8.79 7.03
N ALA A 209 -4.94 -8.87 8.00
CA ALA A 209 -5.25 -10.12 8.66
C ALA A 209 -5.82 -11.17 7.69
N TRP A 210 -6.65 -10.73 6.73
CA TRP A 210 -7.17 -11.60 5.67
C TRP A 210 -6.07 -12.13 4.76
N GLU A 211 -5.12 -11.28 4.34
CA GLU A 211 -3.95 -11.70 3.55
C GLU A 211 -3.10 -12.71 4.31
N MET A 212 -2.78 -12.42 5.59
CA MET A 212 -1.98 -13.31 6.43
C MET A 212 -2.63 -14.68 6.57
N GLY A 213 -3.96 -14.72 6.82
CA GLY A 213 -4.72 -15.97 6.90
C GLY A 213 -4.67 -16.78 5.60
N ASN A 214 -4.84 -16.15 4.44
CA ASN A 214 -4.78 -16.82 3.14
C ASN A 214 -3.38 -17.35 2.78
N HIS A 215 -2.33 -16.74 3.31
CA HIS A 215 -0.95 -17.19 3.11
C HIS A 215 -0.45 -18.15 4.21
N GLY A 216 -1.24 -18.37 5.26
CA GLY A 216 -0.87 -19.23 6.39
C GLY A 216 0.16 -18.61 7.32
N VAL A 217 0.25 -17.27 7.38
CA VAL A 217 1.14 -16.55 8.30
C VAL A 217 0.52 -16.52 9.69
N PRO A 218 1.20 -17.04 10.75
CA PRO A 218 0.76 -16.88 12.12
C PRO A 218 0.64 -15.40 12.49
N HIS A 219 -0.56 -14.98 12.94
CA HIS A 219 -0.81 -13.58 13.27
C HIS A 219 -1.83 -13.41 14.38
N THR A 220 -1.81 -12.24 15.00
CA THR A 220 -2.78 -11.81 16.01
C THR A 220 -3.28 -10.41 15.67
N LEU A 221 -4.58 -10.25 15.51
CA LEU A 221 -5.21 -8.94 15.36
C LEU A 221 -5.25 -8.22 16.71
N VAL A 222 -4.83 -6.96 16.74
CA VAL A 222 -4.80 -6.12 17.93
C VAL A 222 -5.42 -4.76 17.64
N VAL A 223 -5.91 -4.07 18.68
CA VAL A 223 -6.38 -2.68 18.56
C VAL A 223 -5.21 -1.72 18.34
N ASP A 224 -5.45 -0.59 17.69
CA ASP A 224 -4.41 0.41 17.32
C ASP A 224 -3.49 0.81 18.48
N ASN A 225 -4.02 0.95 19.67
CA ASN A 225 -3.25 1.41 20.83
C ASN A 225 -2.47 0.29 21.56
N ALA A 226 -2.67 -0.98 21.18
CA ALA A 226 -1.97 -2.10 21.82
C ALA A 226 -0.49 -2.17 21.42
N GLY A 227 -0.10 -1.63 20.25
CA GLY A 227 1.27 -1.73 19.75
C GLY A 227 2.33 -1.22 20.74
N GLY A 228 2.10 -0.05 21.36
CA GLY A 228 3.00 0.50 22.39
C GLY A 228 3.13 -0.42 23.61
N HIS A 229 2.02 -0.99 24.10
CA HIS A 229 2.03 -1.95 25.19
C HIS A 229 2.80 -3.21 24.85
N LEU A 230 2.62 -3.77 23.66
CA LEU A 230 3.35 -4.95 23.21
C LEU A 230 4.87 -4.70 23.17
N MET A 231 5.30 -3.53 22.70
CA MET A 231 6.70 -3.13 22.68
C MET A 231 7.27 -2.98 24.10
N GLN A 232 6.54 -2.34 25.03
CA GLN A 232 6.92 -2.23 26.45
C GLN A 232 7.10 -3.59 27.12
N ARG A 233 6.37 -4.62 26.69
CA ARG A 233 6.45 -5.98 27.22
C ARG A 233 7.54 -6.82 26.53
N GLY A 234 8.30 -6.25 25.58
CA GLY A 234 9.32 -6.97 24.83
C GLY A 234 8.76 -8.06 23.91
N LEU A 235 7.50 -7.90 23.46
CA LEU A 235 6.81 -8.87 22.62
C LEU A 235 6.96 -8.57 21.11
N VAL A 236 7.64 -7.49 20.74
CA VAL A 236 7.85 -7.07 19.36
C VAL A 236 9.35 -6.95 19.09
N ASP A 237 9.83 -7.62 18.06
CA ASP A 237 11.24 -7.58 17.66
C ASP A 237 11.52 -6.49 16.63
N MET A 238 10.52 -6.14 15.80
CA MET A 238 10.57 -5.03 14.86
C MET A 238 9.19 -4.54 14.51
N VAL A 239 9.11 -3.27 14.13
CA VAL A 239 7.95 -2.71 13.45
C VAL A 239 8.27 -2.63 11.95
N LEU A 240 7.34 -3.10 11.11
CA LEU A 240 7.47 -3.07 9.66
C LEU A 240 6.19 -2.55 9.02
N VAL A 241 6.28 -1.38 8.39
CA VAL A 241 5.16 -0.69 7.75
C VAL A 241 5.48 -0.30 6.31
N GLY A 242 4.46 0.04 5.54
CA GLY A 242 4.61 0.70 4.24
C GLY A 242 4.65 2.22 4.37
N THR A 243 4.51 2.90 3.23
CA THR A 243 4.36 4.36 3.17
C THR A 243 3.51 4.76 1.97
N ASP A 244 2.75 5.84 2.12
CA ASP A 244 2.03 6.47 1.00
C ASP A 244 2.92 7.51 0.29
N ARG A 245 3.93 8.08 0.99
CA ARG A 245 4.94 8.99 0.45
C ARG A 245 6.14 9.05 1.37
N THR A 246 7.34 8.96 0.83
CA THR A 246 8.60 9.21 1.56
C THR A 246 9.32 10.39 0.92
N THR A 247 9.84 11.31 1.73
CA THR A 247 10.54 12.51 1.24
C THR A 247 11.99 12.22 0.89
N ALA A 248 12.63 13.14 0.18
CA ALA A 248 14.08 13.10 -0.10
C ALA A 248 14.95 13.15 1.18
N SER A 249 14.39 13.60 2.31
CA SER A 249 15.04 13.60 3.63
C SER A 249 14.82 12.32 4.43
N GLY A 250 13.94 11.42 3.97
CA GLY A 250 13.59 10.18 4.64
C GLY A 250 12.42 10.27 5.61
N ASP A 251 11.68 11.39 5.65
CA ASP A 251 10.42 11.47 6.39
C ASP A 251 9.36 10.61 5.70
N VAL A 252 8.52 9.97 6.50
CA VAL A 252 7.55 8.97 6.02
C VAL A 252 6.13 9.43 6.30
N CYS A 253 5.36 9.73 5.26
CA CYS A 253 3.92 9.94 5.33
C CYS A 253 3.20 8.61 5.12
N ASN A 254 2.45 8.17 6.11
CA ASN A 254 1.72 6.90 6.07
C ASN A 254 0.40 7.02 6.83
N LYS A 255 -0.40 5.95 6.82
CA LYS A 255 -1.69 5.88 7.50
C LYS A 255 -1.59 6.41 8.93
N ILE A 256 -2.58 7.26 9.31
CA ILE A 256 -2.68 7.83 10.67
C ILE A 256 -2.44 6.77 11.75
N GLY A 257 -1.61 7.07 12.74
CA GLY A 257 -1.17 6.15 13.78
C GLY A 257 0.24 5.59 13.58
N THR A 258 0.84 5.77 12.40
CA THR A 258 2.23 5.34 12.11
C THR A 258 3.23 6.09 12.97
N TYR A 259 3.08 7.40 13.12
CA TYR A 259 3.94 8.23 13.97
C TYR A 259 3.93 7.79 15.44
N LEU A 260 2.75 7.46 15.99
CA LEU A 260 2.64 6.97 17.37
C LEU A 260 3.39 5.64 17.57
N LYS A 261 3.34 4.75 16.59
CA LYS A 261 4.09 3.48 16.62
C LYS A 261 5.59 3.68 16.53
N ALA A 262 6.03 4.63 15.70
CA ALA A 262 7.45 4.98 15.59
C ALA A 262 7.99 5.60 16.89
N LEU A 263 7.21 6.44 17.56
CA LEU A 263 7.55 6.97 18.89
C LEU A 263 7.67 5.87 19.93
N ALA A 264 6.68 4.97 19.99
CA ALA A 264 6.70 3.85 20.92
C ALA A 264 7.86 2.88 20.63
N ALA A 265 8.15 2.63 19.35
CA ALA A 265 9.31 1.81 18.95
C ALA A 265 10.63 2.44 19.41
N ARG A 266 10.80 3.75 19.20
CA ARG A 266 11.98 4.49 19.63
C ARG A 266 12.17 4.46 21.15
N ASP A 267 11.11 4.66 21.91
CA ASP A 267 11.11 4.65 23.39
C ASP A 267 11.51 3.28 23.96
N ASN A 268 11.11 2.19 23.28
CA ASN A 268 11.36 0.82 23.71
C ASN A 268 12.56 0.15 23.01
N GLY A 269 13.33 0.89 22.20
CA GLY A 269 14.50 0.34 21.49
C GLY A 269 14.15 -0.69 20.40
N VAL A 270 12.90 -0.71 19.91
CA VAL A 270 12.46 -1.60 18.85
C VAL A 270 12.77 -0.96 17.48
N PRO A 271 13.44 -1.67 16.55
CA PRO A 271 13.72 -1.12 15.23
C PRO A 271 12.44 -0.91 14.42
N PHE A 272 12.35 0.24 13.76
CA PHE A 272 11.22 0.66 12.94
C PHE A 272 11.64 0.76 11.48
N TYR A 273 11.14 -0.14 10.63
CA TYR A 273 11.45 -0.18 9.21
C TYR A 273 10.25 0.21 8.36
N VAL A 274 10.53 0.86 7.24
CA VAL A 274 9.53 1.28 6.25
C VAL A 274 9.89 0.69 4.90
N ALA A 275 8.97 -0.06 4.30
CA ALA A 275 9.15 -0.72 3.01
C ALA A 275 8.42 0.03 1.90
N LEU A 276 9.14 0.36 0.82
CA LEU A 276 8.61 1.18 -0.28
C LEU A 276 9.34 0.94 -1.60
N PRO A 277 8.65 1.00 -2.74
CA PRO A 277 9.28 1.07 -4.05
C PRO A 277 9.69 2.52 -4.39
N SER A 278 10.70 2.68 -5.23
CA SER A 278 11.23 4.00 -5.61
C SER A 278 10.20 5.00 -6.16
N PRO A 279 9.11 4.62 -6.87
CA PRO A 279 8.07 5.57 -7.29
C PRO A 279 7.28 6.21 -6.13
N THR A 280 7.45 5.71 -4.91
CA THR A 280 6.82 6.28 -3.70
C THR A 280 7.71 7.33 -3.03
N ILE A 281 8.94 7.54 -3.53
CA ILE A 281 9.84 8.59 -3.03
C ILE A 281 9.54 9.91 -3.76
N ASP A 282 9.16 10.92 -2.98
CA ASP A 282 9.01 12.29 -3.47
C ASP A 282 10.32 13.05 -3.30
N TRP A 283 11.10 13.11 -4.36
CA TRP A 283 12.39 13.78 -4.40
C TRP A 283 12.32 15.30 -4.31
N THR A 284 11.12 15.88 -4.43
CA THR A 284 10.91 17.34 -4.39
C THR A 284 10.65 17.88 -2.98
N VAL A 285 10.19 17.02 -2.05
CA VAL A 285 9.85 17.38 -0.67
C VAL A 285 11.01 17.04 0.26
N ARG A 286 11.34 17.96 1.17
CA ARG A 286 12.45 17.82 2.14
C ARG A 286 12.02 17.88 3.60
N ASP A 287 10.92 18.54 3.92
CA ASP A 287 10.33 18.59 5.27
C ASP A 287 8.90 18.04 5.19
N GLY A 288 8.77 16.73 5.46
CA GLY A 288 7.50 16.04 5.31
C GLY A 288 6.41 16.61 6.22
N VAL A 289 6.76 17.06 7.42
CA VAL A 289 5.78 17.62 8.38
C VAL A 289 5.18 18.94 7.89
N LYS A 290 5.98 19.78 7.22
CA LYS A 290 5.52 21.10 6.77
C LYS A 290 4.96 21.09 5.34
N GLU A 291 5.52 20.25 4.48
CA GLU A 291 5.28 20.34 3.03
C GLU A 291 4.25 19.34 2.52
N ILE A 292 4.05 18.17 3.22
CA ILE A 292 3.08 17.20 2.75
C ILE A 292 1.66 17.60 3.19
N PRO A 293 0.75 17.87 2.25
CA PRO A 293 -0.64 18.11 2.60
C PRO A 293 -1.30 16.82 3.10
N ILE A 294 -1.88 16.88 4.30
CA ILE A 294 -2.60 15.75 4.89
C ILE A 294 -4.04 15.74 4.38
N GLU A 295 -4.44 14.64 3.75
CA GLU A 295 -5.81 14.43 3.28
C GLU A 295 -6.77 14.36 4.47
N GLU A 296 -7.75 15.26 4.54
CA GLU A 296 -8.88 15.16 5.46
C GLU A 296 -10.01 14.40 4.76
N ARG A 297 -10.45 13.31 5.36
CA ARG A 297 -11.49 12.44 4.78
C ARG A 297 -12.84 12.64 5.46
N GLY A 298 -13.90 12.11 4.84
CA GLY A 298 -15.26 12.22 5.39
C GLY A 298 -15.36 11.61 6.80
N GLY A 299 -16.03 12.34 7.70
CA GLY A 299 -16.22 11.95 9.10
C GLY A 299 -16.98 10.63 9.28
N ASP A 300 -17.76 10.22 8.30
CA ASP A 300 -18.48 8.95 8.28
C ASP A 300 -17.58 7.73 8.46
N GLU A 301 -16.32 7.78 8.00
CA GLU A 301 -15.36 6.69 8.18
C GLU A 301 -15.02 6.49 9.67
N VAL A 302 -15.02 7.55 10.46
CA VAL A 302 -14.82 7.49 11.92
C VAL A 302 -16.09 7.16 12.66
N ALA A 303 -17.21 7.80 12.25
CA ALA A 303 -18.49 7.67 12.94
C ALA A 303 -19.15 6.30 12.76
N PHE A 304 -18.78 5.55 11.72
CA PHE A 304 -19.36 4.25 11.42
C PHE A 304 -18.28 3.18 11.29
N VAL A 305 -18.67 1.93 11.56
CA VAL A 305 -17.87 0.73 11.32
C VAL A 305 -18.69 -0.25 10.49
N GLN A 306 -18.06 -0.88 9.51
CA GLN A 306 -18.62 -1.98 8.75
C GLN A 306 -18.20 -3.30 9.39
N GLY A 307 -19.15 -4.23 9.50
CA GLY A 307 -18.90 -5.55 10.03
C GLY A 307 -19.98 -6.53 9.62
N LEU A 308 -19.82 -7.80 10.01
CA LEU A 308 -20.79 -8.85 9.78
C LEU A 308 -21.80 -8.89 10.95
N GLY A 309 -23.09 -8.72 10.64
CA GLY A 309 -24.17 -8.85 11.61
C GLY A 309 -24.40 -10.29 12.06
N ALA A 310 -25.16 -10.48 13.13
CA ALA A 310 -25.51 -11.80 13.65
C ALA A 310 -26.32 -12.64 12.65
N ASP A 311 -26.99 -12.02 11.70
CA ASP A 311 -27.74 -12.63 10.60
C ASP A 311 -26.84 -13.00 9.39
N GLY A 312 -25.53 -12.74 9.47
CA GLY A 312 -24.57 -12.97 8.39
C GLY A 312 -24.58 -11.88 7.30
N ALA A 313 -25.37 -10.82 7.43
CA ALA A 313 -25.36 -9.71 6.50
C ALA A 313 -24.28 -8.69 6.87
N ILE A 314 -23.65 -8.09 5.84
CA ILE A 314 -22.72 -6.96 6.06
C ILE A 314 -23.56 -5.75 6.47
N ALA A 315 -23.26 -5.21 7.65
CA ALA A 315 -23.92 -4.03 8.21
C ALA A 315 -22.92 -2.90 8.46
N ARG A 316 -23.40 -1.67 8.35
CA ARG A 316 -22.66 -0.47 8.72
C ARG A 316 -23.36 0.15 9.93
N VAL A 317 -22.69 0.19 11.06
CA VAL A 317 -23.25 0.67 12.33
C VAL A 317 -22.53 1.94 12.79
N ARG A 318 -23.33 2.88 13.36
CA ARG A 318 -22.79 4.08 13.98
C ARG A 318 -22.20 3.72 15.35
N VAL A 319 -20.98 4.20 15.62
CA VAL A 319 -20.25 3.96 16.87
C VAL A 319 -19.99 5.23 17.69
N SER A 320 -20.47 6.39 17.20
CA SER A 320 -20.37 7.69 17.89
C SER A 320 -21.74 8.34 18.06
N PRO A 321 -21.92 9.28 19.04
CA PRO A 321 -23.12 10.12 19.10
C PRO A 321 -23.34 10.86 17.78
N ALA A 322 -24.60 11.11 17.42
CA ALA A 322 -24.95 11.70 16.12
C ALA A 322 -24.43 13.13 15.97
N GLU A 323 -24.41 13.87 17.07
CA GLU A 323 -24.05 15.29 17.12
C GLU A 323 -22.56 15.54 17.38
N SER A 324 -21.77 14.47 17.62
CA SER A 324 -20.33 14.64 17.87
C SER A 324 -19.62 15.06 16.59
N PRO A 325 -18.90 16.21 16.58
CA PRO A 325 -18.06 16.59 15.47
C PRO A 325 -16.96 15.54 15.25
N VAL A 326 -16.60 15.30 14.00
CA VAL A 326 -15.59 14.29 13.62
C VAL A 326 -14.49 14.95 12.81
N ALA A 327 -13.23 14.67 13.16
CA ALA A 327 -12.05 14.94 12.35
C ALA A 327 -11.46 13.60 11.89
N ASN A 328 -11.02 13.55 10.63
CA ASN A 328 -10.50 12.30 10.02
C ASN A 328 -9.25 12.57 9.17
N PRO A 329 -8.12 13.00 9.79
CA PRO A 329 -6.85 13.06 9.07
C PRO A 329 -6.46 11.65 8.65
N ALA A 330 -6.20 11.47 7.35
CA ALA A 330 -5.96 10.12 6.80
C ALA A 330 -4.55 9.61 7.09
N PHE A 331 -3.58 10.51 7.25
CA PHE A 331 -2.16 10.21 7.36
C PHE A 331 -1.52 11.00 8.49
N ASP A 332 -0.35 10.53 8.92
CA ASP A 332 0.59 11.32 9.72
C ASP A 332 1.99 11.25 9.09
N VAL A 333 2.89 12.11 9.54
CA VAL A 333 4.28 12.11 9.09
C VAL A 333 5.19 11.67 10.23
N THR A 334 5.90 10.59 9.99
CA THR A 334 6.96 10.07 10.86
C THR A 334 8.28 10.71 10.43
N PRO A 335 8.91 11.56 11.27
CA PRO A 335 10.22 12.11 10.95
C PRO A 335 11.29 11.04 10.80
N ALA A 336 12.22 11.25 9.86
CA ALA A 336 13.31 10.33 9.52
C ALA A 336 14.11 9.84 10.75
N ARG A 337 14.30 10.69 11.76
CA ARG A 337 14.98 10.34 13.04
C ARG A 337 14.36 9.18 13.82
N LEU A 338 13.11 8.82 13.53
CA LEU A 338 12.39 7.71 14.16
C LEU A 338 12.43 6.43 13.30
N VAL A 339 12.93 6.51 12.07
CA VAL A 339 13.00 5.41 11.12
C VAL A 339 14.38 4.76 11.19
N THR A 340 14.44 3.48 11.51
CA THR A 340 15.70 2.70 11.56
C THR A 340 16.26 2.48 10.16
N GLY A 341 15.40 2.23 9.17
CA GLY A 341 15.80 2.04 7.79
C GLY A 341 14.63 2.00 6.82
N LEU A 342 14.90 2.41 5.59
CA LEU A 342 14.02 2.33 4.44
C LEU A 342 14.40 1.10 3.62
N ILE A 343 13.46 0.18 3.44
CA ILE A 343 13.65 -1.04 2.65
C ILE A 343 13.11 -0.77 1.25
N THR A 344 14.00 -0.76 0.26
CA THR A 344 13.64 -0.51 -1.14
C THR A 344 14.02 -1.71 -2.01
N GLU A 345 13.63 -1.68 -3.27
CA GLU A 345 14.04 -2.68 -4.27
C GLU A 345 15.56 -2.71 -4.53
N ARG A 346 16.28 -1.67 -4.10
CA ARG A 346 17.74 -1.57 -4.23
C ARG A 346 18.50 -1.92 -2.96
N GLY A 347 17.79 -2.26 -1.89
CA GLY A 347 18.38 -2.59 -0.60
C GLY A 347 17.83 -1.73 0.53
N VAL A 348 18.54 -1.73 1.66
CA VAL A 348 18.16 -0.99 2.87
C VAL A 348 19.02 0.26 3.02
N ALA A 349 18.36 1.41 3.11
CA ALA A 349 19.02 2.70 3.33
C ALA A 349 18.74 3.24 4.72
N ALA A 350 19.63 4.04 5.28
CA ALA A 350 19.29 4.95 6.36
C ALA A 350 18.22 5.95 5.87
N ALA A 351 17.28 6.31 6.74
CA ALA A 351 16.28 7.34 6.45
C ALA A 351 16.97 8.72 6.50
N SER A 352 17.70 9.05 5.45
CA SER A 352 18.42 10.32 5.30
C SER A 352 18.68 10.62 3.83
N PRO A 353 18.99 11.88 3.49
CA PRO A 353 19.35 12.23 2.12
C PRO A 353 20.57 11.44 1.60
N GLU A 354 21.57 11.21 2.45
CA GLU A 354 22.77 10.46 2.12
C GLU A 354 22.45 8.98 1.87
N GLY A 355 21.63 8.36 2.74
CA GLY A 355 21.22 6.97 2.61
C GLY A 355 20.43 6.73 1.32
N LEU A 356 19.48 7.62 1.01
CA LEU A 356 18.70 7.53 -0.23
C LEU A 356 19.58 7.76 -1.47
N ARG A 357 20.48 8.76 -1.47
CA ARG A 357 21.42 8.99 -2.59
C ARG A 357 22.37 7.83 -2.82
N ALA A 358 22.77 7.11 -1.78
CA ALA A 358 23.63 5.94 -1.93
C ALA A 358 22.96 4.82 -2.75
N LEU A 359 21.63 4.64 -2.61
CA LEU A 359 20.85 3.68 -3.40
C LEU A 359 20.37 4.24 -4.75
N PHE A 360 20.15 5.56 -4.85
CA PHE A 360 19.60 6.25 -6.02
C PHE A 360 20.49 7.41 -6.46
N PRO A 361 21.76 7.15 -6.89
CA PRO A 361 22.72 8.19 -7.23
C PRO A 361 22.27 9.07 -8.40
N GLU A 362 21.41 8.57 -9.29
CA GLU A 362 20.83 9.31 -10.42
C GLU A 362 19.79 10.36 -9.99
N ARG A 363 19.43 10.40 -8.71
CA ARG A 363 18.46 11.35 -8.12
C ARG A 363 19.15 12.42 -7.25
N GLY A 364 20.47 12.39 -7.18
CA GLY A 364 21.30 13.31 -6.39
C GLY A 364 21.62 14.64 -7.03
#